data_d12749be22d4c014635237793ec22dde
#
_entry.id   d12749be22d4c014635237793ec22dde
#
_cell.length_a   1.000
_cell.length_b   1.000
_cell.length_c   1.000
_cell.angle_alpha   90.00
_cell.angle_beta   90.00
_cell.angle_gamma   90.00
#
_symmetry.space_group_name_H-M   'P 1'
#
loop_
_entity.id
_entity.type
_entity.pdbx_description
1 polymer ?
#
loop_
_entity_poly.entity_id
_entity_poly.type
_entity_poly.pdbx_seq_one_letter_code
_entity_poly.pdbx_strand_id
1 'polypeptide(L)'
;FNYDASETLFGDRDRIVSAEIRGGYGKFMGRIPRVWYGNAYSRSGGLSDYVKVYGHDSTLPSFRCGGTVGPMPAGDPSFFWMGASSNYCIPSSPYFNDAQVTDPDFEAPQSWRGNLALDLVTAGGYKLTLEYNHDSVDQAVFYKELGLTRESIMADGRGVYSHGPGDFMLTNTGEGGAKATSFSVQKSFDNGLSMFGSWSSVSAEDVYPLTSAQAESAYGYTQRWDGENVPAARSSFMADSKIVVGLEYRTMLFGDNETRVSAIYINKSGEPYSITFDNSSYSPIGGTGYSAFRDDYSLAYIPTDANDPKVVFTSASVATDVMNHINNGPLAKYKGTYAPRNAFENPDYDRLDVRITQEIPSFMEGHKFLFYLDLLNVMNMLDDEQGRIFEYGYNTSRQIIADAMDDGRFEIKGVDPDDSLYLQDNDGQSRWQIQMGLKYRF
;
A
#
# COMPACT_ATOMS: atom_id res chain seq x y z
N PHE A 1 -28.37 15.55 -0.42
CA PHE A 1 -29.11 16.75 -0.85
C PHE A 1 -28.41 17.40 -2.03
N ASN A 2 -29.20 18.11 -2.85
CA ASN A 2 -28.74 19.04 -3.86
C ASN A 2 -29.47 20.36 -3.65
N TYR A 3 -28.76 21.47 -3.73
CA TYR A 3 -29.31 22.79 -3.53
C TYR A 3 -28.79 23.75 -4.62
N ASP A 4 -29.72 24.37 -5.38
CA ASP A 4 -29.34 25.44 -6.31
C ASP A 4 -29.04 26.71 -5.49
N ALA A 5 -27.78 27.04 -5.44
CA ALA A 5 -27.24 28.17 -4.68
C ALA A 5 -26.98 29.40 -5.55
N SER A 6 -27.40 29.39 -6.82
CA SER A 6 -27.08 30.43 -7.81
C SER A 6 -27.51 31.81 -7.34
N GLU A 7 -28.77 31.95 -6.87
CA GLU A 7 -29.27 33.21 -6.36
C GLU A 7 -28.72 33.59 -4.99
N THR A 8 -28.57 32.56 -4.10
CA THR A 8 -28.18 32.79 -2.70
C THR A 8 -26.74 33.25 -2.56
N LEU A 9 -25.80 32.64 -3.38
CA LEU A 9 -24.39 32.95 -3.29
C LEU A 9 -23.94 34.09 -4.19
N PHE A 10 -24.57 34.26 -5.36
CA PHE A 10 -24.04 35.13 -6.40
C PHE A 10 -25.03 36.20 -6.90
N GLY A 11 -26.33 36.13 -6.58
CA GLY A 11 -27.35 37.14 -6.82
C GLY A 11 -27.46 37.69 -8.26
N ASP A 12 -26.31 37.95 -8.88
CA ASP A 12 -26.14 38.45 -10.23
C ASP A 12 -25.53 37.35 -11.10
N ARG A 13 -26.21 36.95 -12.16
CA ARG A 13 -25.81 35.86 -13.08
C ARG A 13 -24.83 36.28 -14.15
N ASP A 14 -24.35 37.52 -14.15
CA ASP A 14 -23.43 38.03 -15.18
C ASP A 14 -22.09 37.27 -15.19
N ARG A 15 -21.64 36.75 -14.05
CA ARG A 15 -20.36 36.01 -13.94
C ARG A 15 -20.54 34.51 -13.69
N ILE A 16 -21.49 34.13 -12.86
CA ILE A 16 -21.79 32.74 -12.50
C ILE A 16 -23.18 32.42 -12.99
N VAL A 17 -23.27 31.48 -13.93
CA VAL A 17 -24.53 31.04 -14.55
C VAL A 17 -25.27 30.03 -13.69
N SER A 18 -24.52 29.15 -13.00
CA SER A 18 -25.06 28.13 -12.12
C SER A 18 -24.12 27.86 -10.96
N ALA A 19 -24.69 27.70 -9.78
CA ALA A 19 -23.99 27.22 -8.59
C ALA A 19 -24.85 26.17 -7.88
N GLU A 20 -24.30 24.97 -7.70
CA GLU A 20 -24.98 23.87 -7.04
C GLU A 20 -24.15 23.39 -5.85
N ILE A 21 -24.78 23.27 -4.67
CA ILE A 21 -24.21 22.62 -3.50
C ILE A 21 -24.82 21.24 -3.37
N ARG A 22 -24.00 20.21 -3.40
CA ARG A 22 -24.43 18.83 -3.20
C ARG A 22 -23.68 18.20 -2.03
N GLY A 23 -24.33 17.29 -1.34
CA GLY A 23 -23.71 16.59 -0.23
C GLY A 23 -24.56 15.47 0.32
N GLY A 24 -23.90 14.63 1.09
CA GLY A 24 -24.53 13.51 1.76
C GLY A 24 -23.69 13.05 2.95
N TYR A 25 -24.36 12.37 3.87
CA TYR A 25 -23.71 11.73 5.00
C TYR A 25 -24.47 10.45 5.36
N GLY A 26 -23.77 9.38 5.63
CA GLY A 26 -24.40 8.11 5.96
C GLY A 26 -23.41 7.05 6.42
N LYS A 27 -23.94 5.98 6.99
CA LYS A 27 -23.18 4.79 7.37
C LYS A 27 -23.21 3.78 6.24
N PHE A 28 -22.06 3.30 5.84
CA PHE A 28 -21.90 2.35 4.74
C PHE A 28 -21.22 1.09 5.25
N MET A 29 -21.72 -0.05 4.79
CA MET A 29 -21.21 -1.36 5.10
C MET A 29 -20.47 -1.92 3.89
N GLY A 30 -19.23 -2.37 4.10
CA GLY A 30 -18.44 -3.08 3.11
C GLY A 30 -18.81 -4.56 3.03
N ARG A 31 -18.47 -5.19 1.91
CA ARG A 31 -18.55 -6.65 1.80
C ARG A 31 -17.31 -7.27 2.41
N ILE A 32 -17.50 -8.29 3.23
CA ILE A 32 -16.38 -9.08 3.75
C ILE A 32 -15.96 -10.07 2.67
N PRO A 33 -14.67 -10.10 2.28
CA PRO A 33 -14.16 -11.16 1.44
C PRO A 33 -14.33 -12.51 2.13
N ARG A 34 -15.04 -13.43 1.49
CA ARG A 34 -15.34 -14.76 2.06
C ARG A 34 -14.09 -15.57 2.39
N VAL A 35 -12.98 -15.25 1.74
CA VAL A 35 -11.69 -15.92 1.98
C VAL A 35 -11.19 -15.72 3.42
N TRP A 36 -11.48 -14.59 4.08
CA TRP A 36 -11.09 -14.39 5.47
C TRP A 36 -11.78 -15.37 6.40
N TYR A 37 -13.09 -15.56 6.26
CA TYR A 37 -13.82 -16.59 7.01
C TYR A 37 -13.37 -17.99 6.63
N GLY A 38 -13.15 -18.24 5.33
CA GLY A 38 -12.67 -19.52 4.84
C GLY A 38 -11.32 -19.90 5.47
N ASN A 39 -10.39 -18.95 5.59
CA ASN A 39 -9.10 -19.17 6.22
C ASN A 39 -9.23 -19.42 7.72
N ALA A 40 -10.04 -18.63 8.44
CA ALA A 40 -10.29 -18.85 9.87
C ALA A 40 -10.97 -20.21 10.10
N TYR A 41 -11.95 -20.58 9.28
CA TYR A 41 -12.63 -21.86 9.39
C TYR A 41 -11.71 -23.05 9.09
N SER A 42 -10.90 -22.98 8.03
CA SER A 42 -10.00 -24.07 7.63
C SER A 42 -8.82 -24.26 8.58
N ARG A 43 -8.43 -23.22 9.32
CA ARG A 43 -7.31 -23.24 10.28
C ARG A 43 -7.75 -23.21 11.73
N SER A 44 -9.01 -23.49 12.02
CA SER A 44 -9.55 -23.48 13.39
C SER A 44 -9.05 -24.64 14.28
N GLY A 45 -8.15 -25.49 13.77
CA GLY A 45 -7.66 -26.69 14.48
C GLY A 45 -8.66 -27.83 14.58
N GLY A 46 -9.91 -27.63 14.12
CA GLY A 46 -10.97 -28.62 14.20
C GLY A 46 -11.17 -29.46 12.92
N LEU A 47 -10.63 -28.98 11.78
CA LEU A 47 -10.92 -29.58 10.47
C LEU A 47 -9.69 -30.08 9.71
N SER A 48 -8.51 -29.53 9.97
CA SER A 48 -7.26 -29.97 9.33
C SER A 48 -6.05 -29.54 10.13
N ASP A 49 -5.09 -30.44 10.31
CA ASP A 49 -3.75 -30.09 10.73
C ASP A 49 -2.94 -29.72 9.50
N TYR A 50 -2.42 -28.49 9.43
CA TYR A 50 -1.61 -28.04 8.31
C TYR A 50 -0.13 -28.18 8.64
N VAL A 51 0.56 -29.11 7.96
CA VAL A 51 2.02 -29.26 8.07
C VAL A 51 2.67 -28.57 6.90
N LYS A 52 3.37 -27.45 7.14
CA LYS A 52 4.14 -26.72 6.12
C LYS A 52 5.57 -27.26 6.09
N VAL A 53 5.91 -28.07 5.07
CA VAL A 53 7.29 -28.57 4.87
C VAL A 53 7.97 -27.69 3.84
N TYR A 54 8.97 -26.91 4.24
CA TYR A 54 9.82 -26.12 3.34
C TYR A 54 11.04 -26.95 2.91
N GLY A 55 11.13 -27.23 1.63
CA GLY A 55 12.34 -27.78 0.98
C GLY A 55 12.53 -29.28 1.13
N HIS A 56 13.14 -29.84 0.12
CA HIS A 56 13.61 -31.22 0.12
C HIS A 56 15.03 -31.23 0.66
N ASP A 57 15.21 -31.09 1.97
CA ASP A 57 16.50 -31.29 2.61
C ASP A 57 16.57 -32.72 3.15
N SER A 58 17.39 -33.54 2.50
CA SER A 58 17.66 -34.93 2.92
C SER A 58 18.40 -35.04 4.27
N THR A 59 18.76 -33.89 4.87
CA THR A 59 19.46 -33.82 6.16
C THR A 59 18.53 -33.51 7.33
N LEU A 60 17.24 -33.18 7.06
CA LEU A 60 16.28 -33.01 8.16
C LEU A 60 16.19 -34.31 8.96
N PRO A 61 16.30 -34.24 10.30
CA PRO A 61 16.14 -35.42 11.13
C PRO A 61 14.76 -36.03 10.83
N SER A 62 14.76 -37.30 10.46
CA SER A 62 13.55 -38.06 10.20
C SER A 62 12.58 -37.83 11.33
N PHE A 63 11.42 -37.24 11.05
CA PHE A 63 10.32 -37.13 12.01
C PHE A 63 9.96 -38.53 12.47
N ARG A 64 10.37 -38.92 13.68
CA ARG A 64 10.08 -40.23 14.26
C ARG A 64 8.91 -40.05 15.22
N CYS A 65 7.78 -40.62 14.85
CA CYS A 65 6.67 -40.77 15.76
C CYS A 65 7.05 -41.83 16.82
N GLY A 66 7.43 -41.37 18.01
CA GLY A 66 7.57 -42.23 19.18
C GLY A 66 8.31 -43.57 18.98
N GLY A 67 9.28 -43.62 18.06
CA GLY A 67 10.09 -44.81 17.83
C GLY A 67 9.45 -45.93 16.96
N THR A 68 8.22 -45.81 16.54
CA THR A 68 7.52 -46.79 15.68
C THR A 68 7.10 -46.13 14.38
N VAL A 69 7.67 -46.57 13.28
CA VAL A 69 7.24 -46.19 11.93
C VAL A 69 6.02 -47.04 11.58
N GLY A 70 4.84 -46.41 11.58
CA GLY A 70 3.63 -47.08 11.06
C GLY A 70 3.49 -46.79 9.55
N PRO A 71 2.95 -47.76 8.78
CA PRO A 71 2.60 -47.53 7.39
C PRO A 71 1.44 -46.52 7.32
N MET A 72 1.54 -45.56 6.39
CA MET A 72 0.48 -44.61 6.10
C MET A 72 -0.80 -45.33 5.66
N PRO A 73 -1.99 -44.87 6.06
CA PRO A 73 -3.25 -45.40 5.53
C PRO A 73 -3.32 -45.15 4.04
N ALA A 74 -3.53 -46.19 3.26
CA ALA A 74 -3.73 -46.09 1.82
C ALA A 74 -5.09 -45.43 1.56
N GLY A 75 -5.08 -44.26 0.87
CA GLY A 75 -6.31 -43.62 0.40
C GLY A 75 -6.67 -42.28 1.07
N ASP A 76 -5.81 -41.69 1.95
CA ASP A 76 -6.05 -40.38 2.49
C ASP A 76 -5.61 -39.28 1.50
N PRO A 77 -6.53 -38.46 0.98
CA PRO A 77 -6.22 -37.43 -0.02
C PRO A 77 -5.38 -36.27 0.52
N SER A 78 -5.23 -36.12 1.84
CA SER A 78 -4.38 -35.11 2.45
C SER A 78 -2.88 -35.35 2.25
N PHE A 79 -2.49 -36.56 1.83
CA PHE A 79 -1.11 -36.97 1.58
C PHE A 79 -0.65 -36.87 0.11
N PHE A 80 -1.48 -36.40 -0.79
CA PHE A 80 -1.16 -36.38 -2.23
C PHE A 80 0.03 -35.48 -2.63
N TRP A 81 0.54 -34.63 -1.74
CA TRP A 81 1.64 -33.70 -1.99
C TRP A 81 3.00 -34.18 -1.47
N MET A 82 3.06 -35.27 -0.76
CA MET A 82 4.33 -35.83 -0.34
C MET A 82 4.68 -37.01 -1.24
N GLY A 83 5.65 -36.80 -2.13
CA GLY A 83 6.14 -37.84 -3.04
C GLY A 83 6.43 -39.16 -2.28
N ALA A 84 6.05 -40.24 -2.87
CA ALA A 84 6.02 -41.59 -2.34
C ALA A 84 7.33 -42.08 -1.72
N SER A 85 7.62 -41.69 -0.48
CA SER A 85 8.54 -42.42 0.38
C SER A 85 7.83 -42.73 1.69
N SER A 86 7.71 -44.02 1.95
CA SER A 86 6.87 -44.68 2.93
C SER A 86 7.21 -44.49 4.41
N ASN A 87 7.88 -43.40 4.81
CA ASN A 87 8.45 -43.28 6.15
C ASN A 87 8.20 -41.94 6.85
N TYR A 88 7.15 -41.20 6.49
CA TYR A 88 6.80 -39.93 7.15
C TYR A 88 5.68 -40.13 8.14
N CYS A 89 5.92 -39.75 9.36
CA CYS A 89 4.90 -39.63 10.42
C CYS A 89 4.51 -38.18 10.60
N ILE A 90 3.22 -37.91 10.77
CA ILE A 90 2.77 -36.63 11.31
C ILE A 90 3.07 -36.67 12.82
N PRO A 91 3.92 -35.77 13.35
CA PRO A 91 4.10 -35.71 14.78
C PRO A 91 2.79 -35.26 15.44
N SER A 92 2.35 -35.98 16.43
CA SER A 92 1.31 -35.50 17.37
C SER A 92 1.90 -34.43 18.31
N SER A 93 2.67 -33.51 17.78
CA SER A 93 3.32 -32.45 18.55
C SER A 93 2.50 -31.17 18.54
N PRO A 94 2.37 -30.49 19.67
CA PRO A 94 1.60 -29.23 19.76
C PRO A 94 2.20 -28.04 19.01
N TYR A 95 3.19 -28.25 18.17
CA TYR A 95 3.87 -27.19 17.39
C TYR A 95 3.19 -26.78 16.08
N PHE A 96 2.01 -27.31 15.77
CA PHE A 96 1.37 -27.13 14.45
C PHE A 96 0.04 -26.40 14.49
N ASN A 97 -0.30 -25.76 15.59
CA ASN A 97 -1.62 -25.15 15.75
C ASN A 97 -1.53 -23.63 15.67
N ASP A 98 -1.25 -23.10 14.46
CA ASP A 98 -1.63 -21.71 14.14
C ASP A 98 -3.16 -21.69 14.05
N ALA A 99 -3.83 -21.58 15.18
CA ALA A 99 -5.28 -21.49 15.18
C ALA A 99 -5.71 -20.11 14.70
N GLN A 100 -6.54 -20.08 13.68
CA GLN A 100 -7.19 -18.85 13.26
C GLN A 100 -8.66 -18.91 13.65
N VAL A 101 -9.08 -17.98 14.48
CA VAL A 101 -10.44 -17.91 14.99
C VAL A 101 -11.11 -16.59 14.57
N THR A 102 -12.42 -16.60 14.57
CA THR A 102 -13.19 -15.37 14.34
C THR A 102 -13.82 -14.96 15.67
N ASP A 103 -13.68 -13.70 16.02
CA ASP A 103 -14.38 -13.09 17.16
C ASP A 103 -15.90 -13.31 16.98
N PRO A 104 -16.61 -13.84 18.00
CA PRO A 104 -18.07 -13.98 17.93
C PRO A 104 -18.79 -12.66 17.65
N ASP A 105 -18.21 -11.53 18.06
CA ASP A 105 -18.77 -10.20 17.87
C ASP A 105 -18.23 -9.50 16.59
N PHE A 106 -17.53 -10.23 15.72
CA PHE A 106 -16.99 -9.67 14.49
C PHE A 106 -18.09 -9.17 13.56
N GLU A 107 -17.99 -7.90 13.18
CA GLU A 107 -18.92 -7.24 12.25
C GLU A 107 -18.27 -6.99 10.88
N ALA A 108 -19.12 -6.87 9.84
CA ALA A 108 -18.68 -6.44 8.53
C ALA A 108 -18.05 -5.04 8.59
N PRO A 109 -17.01 -4.74 7.81
CA PRO A 109 -16.40 -3.41 7.79
C PRO A 109 -17.46 -2.32 7.55
N GLN A 110 -17.43 -1.29 8.37
CA GLN A 110 -18.39 -0.18 8.34
C GLN A 110 -17.66 1.14 8.49
N SER A 111 -18.16 2.16 7.80
CA SER A 111 -17.65 3.53 7.96
C SER A 111 -18.76 4.56 7.81
N TRP A 112 -18.60 5.67 8.48
CA TRP A 112 -19.39 6.88 8.27
C TRP A 112 -18.75 7.71 7.19
N ARG A 113 -19.49 7.97 6.10
CA ARG A 113 -18.99 8.73 4.96
C ARG A 113 -19.81 9.97 4.74
N GLY A 114 -19.11 11.07 4.51
CA GLY A 114 -19.70 12.32 4.14
C GLY A 114 -19.01 12.94 2.95
N ASN A 115 -19.78 13.62 2.11
CA ASN A 115 -19.25 14.45 1.06
C ASN A 115 -19.98 15.80 1.01
N LEU A 116 -19.23 16.82 0.60
CA LEU A 116 -19.76 18.15 0.30
C LEU A 116 -19.07 18.68 -0.94
N ALA A 117 -19.84 19.13 -1.92
CA ALA A 117 -19.28 19.69 -3.15
C ALA A 117 -19.99 20.97 -3.54
N LEU A 118 -19.24 21.85 -4.20
CA LEU A 118 -19.70 23.06 -4.87
C LEU A 118 -19.35 22.97 -6.34
N ASP A 119 -20.37 22.93 -7.19
CA ASP A 119 -20.25 22.94 -8.64
C ASP A 119 -20.65 24.32 -9.17
N LEU A 120 -19.78 24.93 -9.97
CA LEU A 120 -19.99 26.25 -10.56
C LEU A 120 -19.87 26.19 -12.07
N VAL A 121 -20.74 26.92 -12.74
CA VAL A 121 -20.62 27.23 -14.18
C VAL A 121 -20.54 28.73 -14.36
N THR A 122 -19.44 29.19 -14.95
CA THR A 122 -19.24 30.62 -15.20
C THR A 122 -19.85 31.05 -16.53
N ALA A 123 -20.14 32.33 -16.71
CA ALA A 123 -20.57 32.92 -18.00
C ALA A 123 -19.56 32.69 -19.13
N GLY A 124 -18.26 32.57 -18.79
CA GLY A 124 -17.21 32.17 -19.73
C GLY A 124 -17.22 30.66 -20.08
N GLY A 125 -18.18 29.87 -19.57
CA GLY A 125 -18.32 28.44 -19.84
C GLY A 125 -17.29 27.54 -19.12
N TYR A 126 -16.61 28.05 -18.10
CA TYR A 126 -15.79 27.23 -17.20
C TYR A 126 -16.70 26.46 -16.26
N LYS A 127 -16.44 25.17 -16.10
CA LYS A 127 -17.04 24.31 -15.07
C LYS A 127 -15.99 24.11 -13.99
N LEU A 128 -16.33 24.41 -12.75
CA LEU A 128 -15.45 24.31 -11.59
C LEU A 128 -16.13 23.43 -10.57
N THR A 129 -15.39 22.51 -9.95
CA THR A 129 -15.88 21.70 -8.84
C THR A 129 -14.87 21.77 -7.70
N LEU A 130 -15.34 22.07 -6.51
CA LEU A 130 -14.62 21.89 -5.25
C LEU A 130 -15.36 20.81 -4.45
N GLU A 131 -14.65 19.77 -4.04
CA GLU A 131 -15.27 18.66 -3.29
C GLU A 131 -14.40 18.27 -2.09
N TYR A 132 -15.09 18.03 -0.97
CA TYR A 132 -14.51 17.47 0.24
C TYR A 132 -15.20 16.16 0.59
N ASN A 133 -14.41 15.12 0.82
CA ASN A 133 -14.85 13.81 1.25
C ASN A 133 -14.25 13.47 2.61
N HIS A 134 -15.05 12.85 3.47
CA HIS A 134 -14.65 12.39 4.80
C HIS A 134 -15.14 10.96 5.01
N ASP A 135 -14.25 10.11 5.47
CA ASP A 135 -14.53 8.73 5.88
C ASP A 135 -14.01 8.54 7.31
N SER A 136 -14.86 8.08 8.20
CA SER A 136 -14.50 7.72 9.58
C SER A 136 -14.84 6.24 9.78
N VAL A 137 -13.83 5.47 10.07
CA VAL A 137 -13.98 4.04 10.34
C VAL A 137 -14.83 3.84 11.60
N ASP A 138 -15.80 2.93 11.51
CA ASP A 138 -16.60 2.45 12.63
C ASP A 138 -16.19 1.02 12.99
N GLN A 139 -16.04 0.17 11.97
CA GLN A 139 -15.56 -1.20 12.10
C GLN A 139 -14.62 -1.52 10.94
N ALA A 140 -13.33 -1.58 11.18
CA ALA A 140 -12.35 -2.11 10.22
C ALA A 140 -11.91 -3.52 10.63
N VAL A 141 -11.40 -4.27 9.68
CA VAL A 141 -10.82 -5.58 9.96
C VAL A 141 -9.53 -5.44 10.76
N PHE A 142 -9.42 -6.22 11.81
CA PHE A 142 -8.24 -6.30 12.65
C PHE A 142 -7.88 -7.76 12.92
N TYR A 143 -6.60 -8.08 12.89
CA TYR A 143 -6.07 -9.37 13.31
C TYR A 143 -5.31 -9.20 14.62
N LYS A 144 -5.80 -9.87 15.66
CA LYS A 144 -5.15 -9.90 16.98
C LYS A 144 -4.38 -11.19 17.12
N GLU A 145 -3.09 -11.09 17.43
CA GLU A 145 -2.29 -12.24 17.84
C GLU A 145 -2.62 -12.59 19.32
N LEU A 146 -3.02 -13.82 19.57
CA LEU A 146 -3.46 -14.29 20.89
C LEU A 146 -2.34 -14.98 21.67
N GLY A 147 -1.29 -15.43 20.96
CA GLY A 147 -0.20 -16.23 21.57
C GLY A 147 0.98 -15.40 22.09
N LEU A 148 0.97 -14.08 21.91
CA LEU A 148 2.08 -13.24 22.37
C LEU A 148 2.12 -13.18 23.91
N THR A 149 3.29 -13.51 24.46
CA THR A 149 3.58 -13.31 25.89
C THR A 149 4.77 -12.37 26.02
N ARG A 150 4.57 -11.21 26.65
CA ARG A 150 5.65 -10.25 26.85
C ARG A 150 6.61 -10.76 27.91
N GLU A 151 7.86 -11.00 27.53
CA GLU A 151 8.92 -11.49 28.41
C GLU A 151 9.74 -10.35 29.03
N SER A 152 10.00 -9.31 28.28
CA SER A 152 10.79 -8.16 28.72
C SER A 152 10.43 -6.90 27.94
N ILE A 153 11.13 -5.81 28.22
CA ILE A 153 10.97 -4.52 27.56
C ILE A 153 12.35 -4.03 27.14
N MET A 154 12.48 -3.60 25.88
CA MET A 154 13.69 -2.96 25.35
C MET A 154 13.88 -1.56 25.94
N ALA A 155 15.09 -1.02 25.83
CA ALA A 155 15.44 0.31 26.35
C ALA A 155 14.62 1.46 25.73
N ASP A 156 14.07 1.27 24.53
CA ASP A 156 13.17 2.22 23.89
C ASP A 156 11.69 2.06 24.28
N GLY A 157 11.38 1.05 25.09
CA GLY A 157 10.05 0.79 25.65
C GLY A 157 9.22 -0.25 24.91
N ARG A 158 9.68 -0.77 23.73
CA ARG A 158 8.97 -1.83 23.02
C ARG A 158 9.03 -3.16 23.76
N GLY A 159 8.00 -3.98 23.62
CA GLY A 159 7.96 -5.33 24.19
C GLY A 159 8.89 -6.29 23.44
N VAL A 160 9.48 -7.22 24.22
CA VAL A 160 10.09 -8.45 23.71
C VAL A 160 9.12 -9.57 24.00
N TYR A 161 8.76 -10.35 22.99
CA TYR A 161 7.73 -11.36 23.10
C TYR A 161 8.29 -12.75 22.89
N SER A 162 7.86 -13.71 23.70
CA SER A 162 7.99 -15.10 23.36
C SER A 162 7.03 -15.42 22.22
N HIS A 163 7.50 -16.28 21.35
CA HIS A 163 6.70 -16.76 20.24
C HIS A 163 5.63 -17.72 20.75
N GLY A 164 4.39 -17.31 20.69
CA GLY A 164 3.25 -18.21 20.78
C GLY A 164 3.08 -19.02 19.49
N PRO A 165 2.12 -19.92 19.44
CA PRO A 165 1.85 -20.77 18.29
C PRO A 165 1.34 -20.02 17.04
N GLY A 166 1.27 -18.69 17.03
CA GLY A 166 0.73 -17.90 15.93
C GLY A 166 -0.80 -17.92 15.86
N ASP A 167 -1.45 -17.95 17.00
CA ASP A 167 -2.90 -17.96 17.09
C ASP A 167 -3.47 -16.57 16.82
N PHE A 168 -4.26 -16.45 15.74
CA PHE A 168 -4.85 -15.19 15.33
C PHE A 168 -6.35 -15.16 15.50
N MET A 169 -6.87 -14.05 15.96
CA MET A 169 -8.30 -13.75 15.97
C MET A 169 -8.63 -12.65 14.97
N LEU A 170 -9.55 -12.96 14.05
CA LEU A 170 -10.19 -11.98 13.20
C LEU A 170 -11.21 -11.20 14.02
N THR A 171 -11.01 -9.92 14.20
CA THR A 171 -11.86 -9.02 14.99
C THR A 171 -11.96 -7.64 14.31
N ASN A 172 -12.49 -6.66 15.00
CA ASN A 172 -12.66 -5.29 14.48
C ASN A 172 -11.84 -4.27 15.25
N THR A 173 -11.61 -3.13 14.60
CA THR A 173 -11.12 -1.90 15.21
C THR A 173 -11.92 -0.70 14.70
N GLY A 174 -12.12 0.30 15.55
CA GLY A 174 -12.72 1.59 15.17
C GLY A 174 -11.70 2.63 14.72
N GLU A 175 -10.43 2.25 14.56
CA GLU A 175 -9.36 3.17 14.21
C GLU A 175 -9.17 3.28 12.69
N GLY A 176 -8.83 4.48 12.23
CA GLY A 176 -8.58 4.79 10.83
C GLY A 176 -9.64 5.72 10.21
N GLY A 177 -9.42 6.05 8.95
CA GLY A 177 -10.30 6.93 8.21
C GLY A 177 -9.58 7.65 7.07
N ALA A 178 -10.31 8.48 6.34
CA ALA A 178 -9.74 9.25 5.24
C ALA A 178 -10.40 10.62 5.09
N LYS A 179 -9.64 11.59 4.59
CA LYS A 179 -10.11 12.90 4.14
C LYS A 179 -9.54 13.17 2.78
N ALA A 180 -10.37 13.66 1.87
CA ALA A 180 -9.92 14.05 0.54
C ALA A 180 -10.53 15.40 0.16
N THR A 181 -9.70 16.28 -0.39
CA THR A 181 -10.13 17.53 -0.99
C THR A 181 -9.74 17.51 -2.45
N SER A 182 -10.65 17.87 -3.33
CA SER A 182 -10.35 17.98 -4.76
C SER A 182 -10.89 19.26 -5.34
N PHE A 183 -10.16 19.78 -6.32
CA PHE A 183 -10.57 20.89 -7.16
C PHE A 183 -10.42 20.48 -8.61
N SER A 184 -11.41 20.81 -9.45
CA SER A 184 -11.31 20.59 -10.89
C SER A 184 -11.83 21.77 -11.67
N VAL A 185 -11.27 21.94 -12.87
CA VAL A 185 -11.68 22.94 -13.86
C VAL A 185 -11.77 22.29 -15.24
N GLN A 186 -12.84 22.60 -15.97
CA GLN A 186 -13.04 22.13 -17.33
C GLN A 186 -13.55 23.27 -18.21
N LYS A 187 -13.05 23.35 -19.45
CA LYS A 187 -13.48 24.32 -20.45
C LYS A 187 -13.34 23.73 -21.85
N SER A 188 -14.39 23.90 -22.66
CA SER A 188 -14.33 23.70 -24.12
C SER A 188 -14.48 25.05 -24.80
N PHE A 189 -13.64 25.31 -25.82
CA PHE A 189 -13.60 26.54 -26.59
C PHE A 189 -14.17 26.29 -27.98
N ASP A 190 -14.72 27.34 -28.61
CA ASP A 190 -15.35 27.23 -29.93
C ASP A 190 -14.33 26.91 -31.05
N ASN A 191 -13.04 27.12 -30.80
CA ASN A 191 -11.97 26.84 -31.78
C ASN A 191 -11.52 25.37 -31.79
N GLY A 192 -12.24 24.47 -31.08
CA GLY A 192 -11.93 23.03 -31.02
C GLY A 192 -10.98 22.64 -29.90
N LEU A 193 -10.47 23.60 -29.09
CA LEU A 193 -9.67 23.31 -27.91
C LEU A 193 -10.57 22.96 -26.74
N SER A 194 -10.22 21.91 -26.01
CA SER A 194 -10.80 21.56 -24.70
C SER A 194 -9.69 21.36 -23.69
N MET A 195 -9.92 21.77 -22.46
CA MET A 195 -8.98 21.60 -21.36
C MET A 195 -9.70 21.12 -20.12
N PHE A 196 -9.01 20.31 -19.33
CA PHE A 196 -9.39 20.04 -17.94
C PHE A 196 -8.15 20.06 -17.07
N GLY A 197 -8.34 20.41 -15.81
CA GLY A 197 -7.33 20.32 -14.78
C GLY A 197 -7.97 19.86 -13.48
N SER A 198 -7.28 19.05 -12.72
CA SER A 198 -7.70 18.67 -11.39
C SER A 198 -6.51 18.56 -10.45
N TRP A 199 -6.75 18.91 -9.21
CA TRP A 199 -5.84 18.69 -8.09
C TRP A 199 -6.63 17.98 -6.98
N SER A 200 -5.99 17.02 -6.32
CA SER A 200 -6.54 16.38 -5.15
C SER A 200 -5.47 16.20 -4.07
N SER A 201 -5.89 16.32 -2.82
CA SER A 201 -5.08 16.00 -1.65
C SER A 201 -5.83 15.00 -0.81
N VAL A 202 -5.14 13.95 -0.36
CA VAL A 202 -5.70 12.85 0.43
C VAL A 202 -4.88 12.67 1.70
N SER A 203 -5.56 12.45 2.82
CA SER A 203 -4.97 11.97 4.07
C SER A 203 -5.77 10.76 4.50
N ALA A 204 -5.15 9.61 4.63
CA ALA A 204 -5.79 8.37 5.02
C ALA A 204 -4.95 7.61 6.03
N GLU A 205 -5.61 7.01 7.01
CA GLU A 205 -5.00 6.19 8.05
C GLU A 205 -5.70 4.84 8.13
N ASP A 206 -4.93 3.79 8.33
CA ASP A 206 -5.41 2.43 8.59
C ASP A 206 -4.56 1.75 9.66
N VAL A 207 -5.05 0.63 10.21
CA VAL A 207 -4.28 -0.21 11.12
C VAL A 207 -3.51 -1.25 10.33
N TYR A 208 -4.18 -1.92 9.39
CA TYR A 208 -3.58 -2.90 8.50
C TYR A 208 -3.86 -2.57 7.04
N PRO A 209 -2.85 -2.66 6.15
CA PRO A 209 -3.07 -2.48 4.72
C PRO A 209 -3.86 -3.63 4.09
N LEU A 210 -4.05 -4.77 4.79
CA LEU A 210 -4.82 -5.95 4.37
C LEU A 210 -4.47 -6.46 2.96
N THR A 211 -3.20 -6.47 2.62
CA THR A 211 -2.68 -6.96 1.33
C THR A 211 -2.81 -8.48 1.19
N SER A 212 -3.08 -9.18 2.28
CA SER A 212 -3.27 -10.63 2.33
C SER A 212 -4.59 -10.99 3.02
N ALA A 213 -5.19 -12.10 2.58
CA ALA A 213 -6.32 -12.71 3.26
C ALA A 213 -5.90 -13.64 4.42
N GLN A 214 -4.60 -13.87 4.60
CA GLN A 214 -4.04 -14.67 5.69
C GLN A 214 -3.68 -13.75 6.85
N ALA A 215 -4.14 -14.09 8.06
CA ALA A 215 -3.90 -13.31 9.27
C ALA A 215 -2.40 -13.13 9.55
N GLU A 216 -1.63 -14.22 9.48
CA GLU A 216 -0.18 -14.24 9.65
C GLU A 216 0.52 -13.26 8.71
N SER A 217 0.16 -13.28 7.42
CA SER A 217 0.75 -12.36 6.44
C SER A 217 0.32 -10.92 6.67
N ALA A 218 -0.97 -10.66 6.94
CA ALA A 218 -1.46 -9.31 7.22
C ALA A 218 -0.79 -8.73 8.48
N TYR A 219 -0.65 -9.55 9.51
CA TYR A 219 0.03 -9.18 10.75
C TYR A 219 1.54 -9.04 10.52
N GLY A 220 2.21 -10.03 9.92
CA GLY A 220 3.67 -10.10 9.80
C GLY A 220 4.29 -9.04 8.87
N TYR A 221 3.56 -8.61 7.83
CA TYR A 221 4.04 -7.62 6.86
C TYR A 221 3.60 -6.18 7.17
N THR A 222 3.08 -5.90 8.35
CA THR A 222 2.74 -4.54 8.77
C THR A 222 3.84 -3.97 9.67
N GLN A 223 4.43 -2.85 9.25
CA GLN A 223 5.48 -2.18 10.02
C GLN A 223 4.90 -1.66 11.34
N ARG A 224 5.60 -1.92 12.45
CA ARG A 224 5.16 -1.56 13.79
C ARG A 224 6.31 -1.34 14.74
N TRP A 225 6.03 -0.62 15.81
CA TRP A 225 6.99 -0.42 16.89
C TRP A 225 6.88 -1.52 17.96
N ASP A 226 5.67 -1.99 18.26
CA ASP A 226 5.38 -2.97 19.29
C ASP A 226 4.43 -4.06 18.77
N GLY A 227 4.63 -5.31 19.20
CA GLY A 227 3.87 -6.47 18.73
C GLY A 227 2.40 -6.47 19.14
N GLU A 228 2.08 -5.98 20.31
CA GLU A 228 0.69 -5.95 20.84
C GLU A 228 -0.06 -4.68 20.43
N ASN A 229 0.67 -3.59 20.19
CA ASN A 229 0.07 -2.28 19.91
C ASN A 229 0.34 -1.86 18.47
N VAL A 230 -0.67 -1.97 17.62
CA VAL A 230 -0.64 -1.55 16.22
C VAL A 230 -1.63 -0.41 16.03
N PRO A 231 -1.22 0.85 16.27
CA PRO A 231 -2.09 2.00 16.09
C PRO A 231 -2.40 2.24 14.62
N ALA A 232 -3.49 2.95 14.33
CA ALA A 232 -3.70 3.50 13.02
C ALA A 232 -2.54 4.44 12.66
N ALA A 233 -2.09 4.35 11.42
CA ALA A 233 -1.06 5.20 10.86
C ALA A 233 -1.35 5.44 9.39
N ARG A 234 -0.58 6.31 8.77
CA ARG A 234 -0.72 6.69 7.36
C ARG A 234 -0.85 5.45 6.47
N SER A 235 -1.86 5.43 5.61
CA SER A 235 -2.13 4.30 4.71
C SER A 235 -1.06 4.15 3.65
N SER A 236 -0.67 2.90 3.37
CA SER A 236 0.32 2.58 2.31
C SER A 236 -0.20 2.86 0.90
N PHE A 237 -1.51 2.97 0.71
CA PHE A 237 -2.14 3.10 -0.61
C PHE A 237 -2.51 4.54 -0.98
N MET A 238 -2.15 5.52 -0.17
CA MET A 238 -2.47 6.90 -0.46
C MET A 238 -1.39 7.58 -1.31
N ALA A 239 -1.81 8.56 -2.08
CA ALA A 239 -0.96 9.60 -2.60
C ALA A 239 -1.43 10.92 -1.99
N ASP A 240 -0.53 11.65 -1.34
CA ASP A 240 -0.87 12.89 -0.64
C ASP A 240 -1.43 13.94 -1.56
N SER A 241 -0.88 14.02 -2.77
CA SER A 241 -1.39 14.90 -3.80
C SER A 241 -1.33 14.27 -5.18
N LYS A 242 -2.27 14.68 -6.03
CA LYS A 242 -2.29 14.31 -7.45
C LYS A 242 -2.79 15.49 -8.27
N ILE A 243 -2.04 15.80 -9.32
CA ILE A 243 -2.41 16.79 -10.33
C ILE A 243 -2.64 16.05 -11.64
N VAL A 244 -3.73 16.37 -12.34
CA VAL A 244 -3.99 15.89 -13.70
C VAL A 244 -4.37 17.07 -14.57
N VAL A 245 -3.68 17.23 -15.68
CA VAL A 245 -3.99 18.26 -16.69
C VAL A 245 -4.17 17.58 -18.03
N GLY A 246 -5.30 17.83 -18.68
CA GLY A 246 -5.58 17.32 -20.01
C GLY A 246 -5.89 18.44 -20.99
N LEU A 247 -5.34 18.32 -22.17
CA LEU A 247 -5.60 19.18 -23.32
C LEU A 247 -6.03 18.34 -24.49
N GLU A 248 -7.05 18.77 -25.21
CA GLU A 248 -7.49 18.15 -26.45
C GLU A 248 -7.76 19.23 -27.50
N TYR A 249 -7.23 19.05 -28.68
CA TYR A 249 -7.52 19.91 -29.85
C TYR A 249 -8.09 19.08 -30.97
N ARG A 250 -9.24 19.52 -31.47
CA ARG A 250 -9.96 18.92 -32.60
C ARG A 250 -9.99 19.89 -33.79
N THR A 251 -9.69 19.39 -34.93
CA THR A 251 -9.73 20.16 -36.18
C THR A 251 -9.99 19.26 -37.39
N MET A 252 -10.36 19.83 -38.50
CA MET A 252 -10.57 19.13 -39.79
C MET A 252 -9.39 19.44 -40.75
N LEU A 253 -8.27 18.67 -40.59
CA LEU A 253 -7.08 18.91 -41.44
C LEU A 253 -7.22 18.33 -42.84
N PHE A 254 -8.01 17.28 -43.03
CA PHE A 254 -8.14 16.57 -44.28
C PHE A 254 -9.62 16.50 -44.72
N GLY A 255 -10.14 17.61 -45.27
CA GLY A 255 -11.56 17.74 -45.63
C GLY A 255 -12.46 17.61 -44.40
N ASP A 256 -13.50 16.77 -44.45
CA ASP A 256 -14.43 16.52 -43.36
C ASP A 256 -13.97 15.42 -42.39
N ASN A 257 -12.67 15.14 -42.36
CA ASN A 257 -12.10 14.10 -41.48
C ASN A 257 -11.45 14.72 -40.25
N GLU A 258 -11.90 14.30 -39.10
CA GLU A 258 -11.41 14.83 -37.83
C GLU A 258 -9.96 14.40 -37.55
N THR A 259 -9.14 15.38 -37.20
CA THR A 259 -7.85 15.21 -36.56
C THR A 259 -7.98 15.63 -35.10
N ARG A 260 -7.54 14.79 -34.22
CA ARG A 260 -7.56 15.08 -32.75
C ARG A 260 -6.18 14.83 -32.17
N VAL A 261 -5.70 15.80 -31.43
CA VAL A 261 -4.48 15.68 -30.62
C VAL A 261 -4.87 15.88 -29.17
N SER A 262 -4.54 14.93 -28.31
CA SER A 262 -4.75 15.02 -26.87
C SER A 262 -3.48 14.73 -26.12
N ALA A 263 -3.30 15.45 -25.00
CA ALA A 263 -2.19 15.30 -24.09
C ALA A 263 -2.74 15.22 -22.65
N ILE A 264 -2.21 14.31 -21.86
CA ILE A 264 -2.55 14.18 -20.45
C ILE A 264 -1.25 14.18 -19.65
N TYR A 265 -1.11 15.16 -18.76
CA TYR A 265 -0.04 15.21 -17.78
C TYR A 265 -0.57 14.80 -16.42
N ILE A 266 0.19 13.95 -15.72
CA ILE A 266 -0.09 13.49 -14.37
C ILE A 266 1.16 13.74 -13.53
N ASN A 267 0.98 14.40 -12.38
CA ASN A 267 1.93 14.42 -11.29
C ASN A 267 1.25 13.76 -10.09
N LYS A 268 1.93 12.85 -9.42
CA LYS A 268 1.44 12.12 -8.25
C LYS A 268 2.57 12.05 -7.22
N SER A 269 2.28 12.36 -5.95
CA SER A 269 3.23 12.10 -4.86
C SER A 269 3.55 10.60 -4.78
N GLY A 270 4.77 10.29 -4.37
CA GLY A 270 5.20 8.92 -4.15
C GLY A 270 4.36 8.21 -3.08
N GLU A 271 4.37 6.89 -3.10
CA GLU A 271 3.69 6.10 -2.06
C GLU A 271 4.43 6.19 -0.74
N PRO A 272 3.72 6.20 0.40
CA PRO A 272 4.35 6.25 1.71
C PRO A 272 5.18 5.01 2.01
N TYR A 273 6.27 5.17 2.77
CA TYR A 273 7.07 4.06 3.27
C TYR A 273 7.55 4.29 4.71
N SER A 274 7.98 3.21 5.33
CA SER A 274 8.49 3.16 6.70
C SER A 274 9.99 2.91 6.72
N ILE A 275 10.69 3.44 7.72
CA ILE A 275 12.08 3.07 7.99
C ILE A 275 12.10 2.07 9.13
N THR A 276 12.69 0.91 8.86
CA THR A 276 12.79 -0.22 9.78
C THR A 276 14.24 -0.58 10.03
N PHE A 277 14.44 -1.50 10.96
CA PHE A 277 15.74 -2.14 11.11
C PHE A 277 16.03 -3.06 9.91
N ASP A 278 17.28 -3.04 9.46
CA ASP A 278 17.85 -4.16 8.72
C ASP A 278 18.45 -5.14 9.71
N ASN A 279 18.00 -6.36 9.64
CA ASN A 279 18.36 -7.38 10.60
C ASN A 279 18.95 -8.59 9.91
N SER A 280 20.26 -8.71 9.99
CA SER A 280 20.99 -9.84 9.40
C SER A 280 20.97 -11.10 10.27
N SER A 281 20.43 -11.01 11.49
CA SER A 281 20.41 -12.09 12.48
C SER A 281 19.07 -12.08 13.21
N TYR A 282 18.61 -13.25 13.62
CA TYR A 282 17.39 -13.40 14.44
C TYR A 282 17.36 -12.36 15.58
N SER A 283 16.39 -11.45 15.51
CA SER A 283 16.22 -10.45 16.55
C SER A 283 15.36 -10.99 17.69
N PRO A 284 15.75 -10.76 18.95
CA PRO A 284 14.94 -11.12 20.11
C PRO A 284 13.64 -10.30 20.22
N ILE A 285 13.42 -9.28 19.39
CA ILE A 285 12.18 -8.51 19.39
C ILE A 285 11.00 -9.37 18.95
N GLY A 286 11.26 -10.42 18.17
CA GLY A 286 10.23 -11.30 17.59
C GLY A 286 10.29 -12.78 18.01
N GLY A 287 11.16 -13.18 18.93
CA GLY A 287 11.28 -14.58 19.37
C GLY A 287 11.96 -15.53 18.38
N THR A 288 12.52 -16.62 18.88
CA THR A 288 13.19 -17.66 18.08
C THR A 288 12.16 -18.60 17.45
N GLY A 289 12.03 -18.56 16.15
CA GLY A 289 11.13 -19.43 15.40
C GLY A 289 10.22 -18.63 14.48
N TYR A 290 9.39 -19.27 13.69
CA TYR A 290 8.43 -18.65 12.79
C TYR A 290 7.55 -17.60 13.50
N SER A 291 8.11 -16.43 13.78
CA SER A 291 7.30 -15.36 14.33
C SER A 291 6.43 -14.78 13.25
N ALA A 292 5.16 -14.67 13.51
CA ALA A 292 4.25 -13.84 12.74
C ALA A 292 4.74 -12.38 12.68
N PHE A 293 5.68 -12.03 13.54
CA PHE A 293 6.34 -10.74 13.62
C PHE A 293 7.71 -10.82 12.94
N ARG A 294 7.81 -10.24 11.77
CA ARG A 294 9.09 -10.19 11.03
C ARG A 294 9.91 -9.03 11.54
N ASP A 295 11.16 -9.32 11.90
CA ASP A 295 12.09 -8.34 12.46
C ASP A 295 12.36 -7.17 11.51
N ASP A 296 12.43 -7.46 10.21
CA ASP A 296 12.60 -6.48 9.15
C ASP A 296 11.40 -5.52 8.94
N TYR A 297 10.30 -5.70 9.70
CA TYR A 297 9.15 -4.79 9.78
C TYR A 297 9.08 -4.03 11.11
N SER A 298 10.07 -4.16 11.98
CA SER A 298 10.17 -3.38 13.21
C SER A 298 10.65 -1.96 12.90
N LEU A 299 9.86 -0.94 13.27
CA LEU A 299 10.22 0.46 13.10
C LEU A 299 11.52 0.75 13.84
N ALA A 300 12.50 1.35 13.14
CA ALA A 300 13.83 1.58 13.69
C ALA A 300 13.81 2.64 14.80
N TYR A 301 14.48 2.36 15.91
CA TYR A 301 14.80 3.38 16.91
C TYR A 301 15.89 4.32 16.35
N ILE A 302 15.67 5.62 16.46
CA ILE A 302 16.57 6.65 15.95
C ILE A 302 17.35 7.26 17.11
N PRO A 303 18.68 7.00 17.25
CA PRO A 303 19.48 7.52 18.34
C PRO A 303 19.45 9.05 18.46
N THR A 304 19.50 9.57 19.67
CA THR A 304 19.62 11.01 19.94
C THR A 304 20.97 11.55 19.47
N ASP A 305 22.04 10.85 19.83
CA ASP A 305 23.44 11.14 19.51
C ASP A 305 24.31 9.88 19.69
N ALA A 306 25.62 10.00 19.51
CA ALA A 306 26.59 8.91 19.64
C ALA A 306 26.70 8.32 21.06
N ASN A 307 26.14 8.99 22.09
CA ASN A 307 26.15 8.56 23.50
C ASN A 307 24.77 8.18 23.99
N ASP A 308 23.81 7.97 23.09
CA ASP A 308 22.45 7.54 23.49
C ASP A 308 22.49 6.26 24.32
N PRO A 309 21.95 6.27 25.55
CA PRO A 309 22.04 5.11 26.46
C PRO A 309 21.26 3.88 25.97
N LYS A 310 20.38 4.04 24.99
CA LYS A 310 19.54 2.95 24.45
C LYS A 310 20.21 2.16 23.35
N VAL A 311 21.40 2.63 22.87
CA VAL A 311 22.13 1.98 21.79
C VAL A 311 23.58 1.77 22.13
N VAL A 312 24.22 0.84 21.44
CA VAL A 312 25.68 0.63 21.42
C VAL A 312 26.11 0.62 19.95
N PHE A 313 27.05 1.47 19.60
CA PHE A 313 27.65 1.43 18.26
C PHE A 313 28.85 0.46 18.26
N THR A 314 28.96 -0.38 17.24
CA THR A 314 30.06 -1.34 17.13
C THR A 314 31.44 -0.69 17.01
N SER A 315 31.50 0.57 16.55
CA SER A 315 32.73 1.38 16.51
C SER A 315 32.41 2.89 16.47
N ALA A 316 33.40 3.73 16.73
CA ALA A 316 33.28 5.19 16.60
C ALA A 316 33.05 5.63 15.13
N SER A 317 33.55 4.88 14.16
CA SER A 317 33.27 5.13 12.74
C SER A 317 31.79 4.91 12.44
N VAL A 318 31.24 3.77 12.86
CA VAL A 318 29.81 3.45 12.70
C VAL A 318 28.92 4.52 13.35
N ALA A 319 29.28 4.96 14.58
CA ALA A 319 28.55 6.05 15.23
C ALA A 319 28.56 7.34 14.39
N THR A 320 29.71 7.67 13.80
CA THR A 320 29.85 8.86 12.94
C THR A 320 28.99 8.75 11.67
N ASP A 321 29.05 7.61 10.98
CA ASP A 321 28.32 7.40 9.72
C ASP A 321 26.81 7.39 9.95
N VAL A 322 26.34 6.67 10.98
CA VAL A 322 24.93 6.63 11.37
C VAL A 322 24.42 8.02 11.77
N MET A 323 25.16 8.73 12.62
CA MET A 323 24.73 10.07 13.05
C MET A 323 24.77 11.10 11.92
N ASN A 324 25.72 10.96 10.97
CA ASN A 324 25.72 11.81 9.77
C ASN A 324 24.50 11.54 8.90
N HIS A 325 24.14 10.27 8.68
CA HIS A 325 22.93 9.90 7.94
C HIS A 325 21.67 10.46 8.61
N ILE A 326 21.52 10.26 9.92
CA ILE A 326 20.37 10.79 10.67
C ILE A 326 20.32 12.31 10.62
N ASN A 327 21.43 13.01 10.89
CA ASN A 327 21.47 14.47 11.00
C ASN A 327 21.20 15.19 9.67
N ASN A 328 21.63 14.59 8.55
CA ASN A 328 21.50 15.19 7.23
C ASN A 328 20.25 14.70 6.47
N GLY A 329 19.50 13.76 7.04
CA GLY A 329 18.34 13.13 6.44
C GLY A 329 17.01 13.43 7.15
N PRO A 330 15.92 12.84 6.65
CA PRO A 330 14.58 13.04 7.21
C PRO A 330 14.40 12.41 8.60
N LEU A 331 15.33 11.55 9.05
CA LEU A 331 15.32 10.93 10.36
C LEU A 331 15.62 11.91 11.51
N ALA A 332 16.23 13.07 11.22
CA ALA A 332 16.64 14.04 12.24
C ALA A 332 15.51 14.48 13.19
N LYS A 333 14.27 14.53 12.70
CA LYS A 333 13.08 14.91 13.48
C LYS A 333 12.58 13.82 14.43
N TYR A 334 13.09 12.60 14.32
CA TYR A 334 12.66 11.45 15.12
C TYR A 334 13.71 10.98 16.13
N LYS A 335 14.75 11.76 16.39
CA LYS A 335 15.78 11.43 17.38
C LYS A 335 15.19 11.13 18.75
N GLY A 336 15.67 10.07 19.37
CA GLY A 336 15.21 9.59 20.68
C GLY A 336 13.92 8.76 20.67
N THR A 337 13.35 8.53 19.48
CA THR A 337 12.14 7.75 19.29
C THR A 337 12.21 6.99 17.94
N TYR A 338 11.08 6.62 17.37
CA TYR A 338 10.95 5.98 16.05
C TYR A 338 10.10 6.87 15.13
N ALA A 339 10.29 6.73 13.83
CA ALA A 339 9.38 7.32 12.86
C ALA A 339 8.09 6.48 12.79
N PRO A 340 6.89 7.08 12.83
CA PRO A 340 5.66 6.34 12.64
C PRO A 340 5.63 5.55 11.32
N ARG A 341 4.79 4.53 11.24
CA ARG A 341 4.57 3.78 10.01
C ARG A 341 4.21 4.73 8.87
N ASN A 342 4.84 4.54 7.71
CA ASN A 342 4.60 5.31 6.49
C ASN A 342 4.85 6.84 6.65
N ALA A 343 5.82 7.21 7.50
CA ALA A 343 6.15 8.61 7.76
C ALA A 343 6.92 9.30 6.62
N PHE A 344 7.39 8.55 5.65
CA PHE A 344 8.19 9.02 4.52
C PHE A 344 7.47 8.78 3.20
N GLU A 345 7.91 9.44 2.12
CA GLU A 345 7.36 9.32 0.79
C GLU A 345 8.45 8.93 -0.21
N ASN A 346 8.10 8.03 -1.11
CA ASN A 346 8.89 7.73 -2.29
C ASN A 346 8.95 8.98 -3.19
N PRO A 347 9.88 9.06 -4.15
CA PRO A 347 9.94 10.16 -5.11
C PRO A 347 8.61 10.36 -5.85
N ASP A 348 8.29 11.62 -6.13
CA ASP A 348 7.13 11.96 -6.94
C ASP A 348 7.24 11.38 -8.34
N TYR A 349 6.09 11.11 -8.94
CA TYR A 349 5.98 10.57 -10.27
C TYR A 349 5.32 11.56 -11.22
N ASP A 350 5.99 11.80 -12.35
CA ASP A 350 5.52 12.64 -13.43
C ASP A 350 5.35 11.84 -14.72
N ARG A 351 4.25 12.06 -15.44
CA ARG A 351 4.00 11.40 -16.71
C ARG A 351 3.25 12.29 -17.69
N LEU A 352 3.68 12.30 -18.92
CA LEU A 352 2.99 12.93 -20.04
C LEU A 352 2.69 11.87 -21.11
N ASP A 353 1.42 11.68 -21.42
CA ASP A 353 0.95 10.85 -22.52
C ASP A 353 0.34 11.72 -23.61
N VAL A 354 0.63 11.40 -24.88
CA VAL A 354 0.10 12.10 -26.04
C VAL A 354 -0.56 11.12 -26.99
N ARG A 355 -1.77 11.43 -27.42
CA ARG A 355 -2.49 10.66 -28.43
C ARG A 355 -2.83 11.52 -29.62
N ILE A 356 -2.57 11.01 -30.82
CA ILE A 356 -2.97 11.61 -32.09
C ILE A 356 -3.94 10.64 -32.77
N THR A 357 -5.10 11.13 -33.19
CA THR A 357 -6.04 10.35 -33.98
C THR A 357 -6.37 11.09 -35.27
N GLN A 358 -6.52 10.32 -36.35
CA GLN A 358 -6.89 10.83 -37.67
C GLN A 358 -7.99 9.96 -38.28
N GLU A 359 -9.10 10.59 -38.60
CA GLU A 359 -10.10 9.95 -39.45
C GLU A 359 -9.60 9.91 -40.88
N ILE A 360 -9.77 8.79 -41.57
CA ILE A 360 -9.41 8.56 -42.96
C ILE A 360 -10.66 8.05 -43.67
N PRO A 361 -11.07 8.65 -44.84
CA PRO A 361 -12.24 8.19 -45.54
C PRO A 361 -12.05 6.74 -46.03
N SER A 362 -13.10 5.97 -45.94
CA SER A 362 -13.15 4.63 -46.53
C SER A 362 -13.57 4.68 -47.99
N PHE A 363 -13.39 3.58 -48.68
CA PHE A 363 -13.93 3.37 -50.03
C PHE A 363 -15.45 3.13 -50.06
N MET A 364 -16.10 3.01 -48.89
CA MET A 364 -17.55 2.87 -48.78
C MET A 364 -18.13 4.12 -48.11
N GLU A 365 -19.24 4.61 -48.69
CA GLU A 365 -19.93 5.81 -48.18
C GLU A 365 -20.41 5.59 -46.71
N GLY A 366 -20.18 6.57 -45.87
CA GLY A 366 -20.51 6.51 -44.47
C GLY A 366 -19.50 5.74 -43.57
N HIS A 367 -18.55 5.05 -44.18
CA HIS A 367 -17.53 4.30 -43.47
C HIS A 367 -16.22 5.07 -43.34
N LYS A 368 -15.51 4.92 -42.24
CA LYS A 368 -14.24 5.59 -41.97
C LYS A 368 -13.23 4.65 -41.31
N PHE A 369 -11.96 4.88 -41.61
CA PHE A 369 -10.88 4.36 -40.78
C PHE A 369 -10.50 5.42 -39.75
N LEU A 370 -10.13 4.98 -38.54
CA LEU A 370 -9.52 5.81 -37.51
C LEU A 370 -8.12 5.27 -37.23
N PHE A 371 -7.13 6.01 -37.69
CA PHE A 371 -5.74 5.79 -37.29
C PHE A 371 -5.52 6.43 -35.93
N TYR A 372 -4.77 5.78 -35.07
CA TYR A 372 -4.31 6.37 -33.81
C TYR A 372 -2.85 6.05 -33.54
N LEU A 373 -2.18 7.01 -32.90
CA LEU A 373 -0.81 6.94 -32.43
C LEU A 373 -0.80 7.41 -30.98
N ASP A 374 -0.37 6.53 -30.08
CA ASP A 374 -0.15 6.82 -28.66
C ASP A 374 1.33 6.89 -28.39
N LEU A 375 1.76 7.98 -27.79
CA LEU A 375 3.08 8.19 -27.22
C LEU A 375 2.90 8.20 -25.71
N LEU A 376 3.27 7.12 -25.07
CA LEU A 376 3.12 6.96 -23.62
C LEU A 376 4.43 7.32 -22.94
N ASN A 377 4.35 8.04 -21.81
CA ASN A 377 5.47 8.51 -21.05
C ASN A 377 6.49 9.30 -21.88
N VAL A 378 5.99 10.36 -22.55
CA VAL A 378 6.81 11.23 -23.42
C VAL A 378 7.95 11.91 -22.65
N MET A 379 7.78 12.15 -21.35
CA MET A 379 8.84 12.71 -20.52
C MET A 379 10.06 11.80 -20.49
N ASN A 380 9.87 10.49 -20.30
CA ASN A 380 10.93 9.50 -20.34
C ASN A 380 11.52 9.31 -21.77
N MET A 381 10.73 9.57 -22.81
CA MET A 381 11.22 9.55 -24.18
C MET A 381 12.19 10.69 -24.49
N LEU A 382 12.00 11.85 -23.84
CA LEU A 382 12.84 13.05 -24.02
C LEU A 382 14.05 13.05 -23.09
N ASP A 383 13.90 12.51 -21.89
CA ASP A 383 14.91 12.42 -20.85
C ASP A 383 14.68 11.13 -20.07
N ASP A 384 15.62 10.20 -20.18
CA ASP A 384 15.50 8.85 -19.62
C ASP A 384 15.56 8.82 -18.07
N GLU A 385 15.86 9.93 -17.42
CA GLU A 385 15.76 10.10 -15.97
C GLU A 385 14.36 10.53 -15.48
N GLN A 386 13.52 11.04 -16.36
CA GLN A 386 12.15 11.45 -16.04
C GLN A 386 11.13 10.35 -16.27
N GLY A 387 9.95 10.52 -15.71
CA GLY A 387 8.84 9.57 -15.89
C GLY A 387 9.11 8.18 -15.33
N ARG A 388 9.97 8.07 -14.32
CA ARG A 388 10.31 6.84 -13.62
C ARG A 388 9.58 6.77 -12.28
N ILE A 389 9.17 5.57 -11.88
CA ILE A 389 8.57 5.29 -10.59
C ILE A 389 9.62 4.58 -9.74
N PHE A 390 9.93 5.15 -8.59
CA PHE A 390 10.79 4.53 -7.59
C PHE A 390 9.98 4.21 -6.35
N GLU A 391 10.19 3.03 -5.78
CA GLU A 391 9.51 2.62 -4.56
C GLU A 391 10.37 1.67 -3.73
N TYR A 392 10.10 1.65 -2.42
CA TYR A 392 10.62 0.64 -1.52
C TYR A 392 9.70 -0.58 -1.50
N GLY A 393 10.30 -1.79 -1.61
CA GLY A 393 9.56 -3.04 -1.55
C GLY A 393 8.75 -3.17 -0.27
N TYR A 394 7.47 -3.53 -0.42
CA TYR A 394 6.55 -3.64 0.71
C TYR A 394 6.47 -2.39 1.59
N ASN A 395 6.69 -1.21 1.01
CA ASN A 395 6.70 0.09 1.68
C ASN A 395 7.68 0.15 2.88
N THR A 396 8.83 -0.52 2.76
CA THR A 396 9.80 -0.67 3.84
C THR A 396 11.21 -0.37 3.35
N SER A 397 11.89 0.55 4.02
CA SER A 397 13.32 0.84 3.83
C SER A 397 14.08 0.45 5.10
N ARG A 398 15.05 -0.48 4.96
CA ARG A 398 15.80 -1.07 6.08
C ARG A 398 17.10 -0.34 6.31
N GLN A 399 17.01 0.92 6.67
CA GLN A 399 18.19 1.80 6.68
C GLN A 399 19.11 1.63 7.89
N ILE A 400 18.62 1.14 9.03
CA ILE A 400 19.40 1.02 10.26
C ILE A 400 19.74 -0.46 10.49
N ILE A 401 21.02 -0.80 10.34
CA ILE A 401 21.50 -2.16 10.58
C ILE A 401 21.75 -2.32 12.07
N ALA A 402 20.95 -3.13 12.75
CA ALA A 402 21.05 -3.31 14.20
C ALA A 402 20.55 -4.67 14.66
N ASP A 403 21.13 -5.16 15.77
CA ASP A 403 20.62 -6.29 16.51
C ASP A 403 20.13 -5.85 17.91
N ALA A 404 19.19 -6.56 18.47
CA ALA A 404 18.81 -6.39 19.87
C ALA A 404 19.80 -7.13 20.77
N MET A 405 20.14 -6.50 21.89
CA MET A 405 21.05 -7.04 22.91
C MET A 405 20.26 -7.63 24.08
N ASP A 406 20.86 -8.57 24.80
CA ASP A 406 20.24 -9.20 25.99
C ASP A 406 19.91 -8.20 27.12
N ASP A 407 20.59 -7.05 27.14
CA ASP A 407 20.35 -5.99 28.12
C ASP A 407 19.24 -4.99 27.69
N GLY A 408 18.60 -5.27 26.57
CA GLY A 408 17.50 -4.48 26.02
C GLY A 408 17.93 -3.30 25.15
N ARG A 409 19.23 -3.09 24.94
CA ARG A 409 19.72 -2.05 24.02
C ARG A 409 19.80 -2.57 22.56
N PHE A 410 20.01 -1.67 21.62
CA PHE A 410 20.29 -2.02 20.24
C PHE A 410 21.78 -1.89 19.95
N GLU A 411 22.40 -2.93 19.38
CA GLU A 411 23.74 -2.86 18.82
C GLU A 411 23.65 -2.38 17.38
N ILE A 412 23.99 -1.11 17.13
CA ILE A 412 23.97 -0.53 15.79
C ILE A 412 25.28 -0.84 15.07
N LYS A 413 25.17 -1.48 13.92
CA LYS A 413 26.25 -1.98 13.09
C LYS A 413 26.55 -1.11 11.88
N GLY A 414 25.58 -0.29 11.44
CA GLY A 414 25.73 0.58 10.28
C GLY A 414 24.44 1.18 9.79
N VAL A 415 24.54 1.81 8.63
CA VAL A 415 23.39 2.28 7.83
C VAL A 415 23.53 1.80 6.39
N ASP A 416 22.41 1.50 5.76
CA ASP A 416 22.29 1.29 4.33
C ASP A 416 21.19 2.23 3.80
N PRO A 417 21.56 3.45 3.35
CA PRO A 417 20.57 4.44 2.90
C PRO A 417 19.86 4.05 1.60
N ASP A 418 20.45 3.14 0.82
CA ASP A 418 19.98 2.76 -0.50
C ASP A 418 19.28 1.38 -0.49
N ASP A 419 19.13 0.78 0.69
CA ASP A 419 18.51 -0.54 0.80
C ASP A 419 17.10 -0.55 0.22
N SER A 420 16.89 -1.49 -0.69
CA SER A 420 15.57 -1.86 -1.24
C SER A 420 14.84 -0.79 -2.06
N LEU A 421 15.45 0.37 -2.38
CA LEU A 421 14.87 1.30 -3.35
C LEU A 421 15.10 0.77 -4.76
N TYR A 422 14.03 0.53 -5.49
CA TYR A 422 14.13 0.02 -6.85
C TYR A 422 13.23 0.76 -7.83
N LEU A 423 13.64 0.72 -9.10
CA LEU A 423 12.84 1.23 -10.21
C LEU A 423 11.68 0.27 -10.48
N GLN A 424 10.44 0.74 -10.36
CA GLN A 424 9.24 -0.01 -10.68
C GLN A 424 9.03 -0.02 -12.19
N ASP A 425 9.29 -1.15 -12.84
CA ASP A 425 9.18 -1.28 -14.30
C ASP A 425 8.54 -2.60 -14.76
N ASN A 426 7.81 -3.28 -13.87
CA ASN A 426 7.24 -4.60 -14.15
C ASN A 426 6.32 -4.60 -15.38
N ASP A 427 5.57 -3.51 -15.61
CA ASP A 427 4.63 -3.36 -16.71
C ASP A 427 5.06 -2.29 -17.74
N GLY A 428 6.34 -1.91 -17.76
CA GLY A 428 6.86 -0.84 -18.60
C GLY A 428 6.37 0.55 -18.23
N GLN A 429 5.93 0.75 -16.98
CA GLN A 429 5.37 2.03 -16.51
C GLN A 429 6.42 3.14 -16.47
N SER A 430 7.69 2.78 -16.18
CA SER A 430 8.83 3.68 -16.12
C SER A 430 9.55 3.86 -17.46
N ARG A 431 8.96 3.37 -18.54
CA ARG A 431 9.51 3.48 -19.90
C ARG A 431 8.53 4.13 -20.87
N TRP A 432 9.07 4.83 -21.86
CA TRP A 432 8.23 5.29 -22.95
C TRP A 432 7.80 4.13 -23.86
N GLN A 433 6.61 4.26 -24.42
CA GLN A 433 6.06 3.29 -25.35
C GLN A 433 5.36 4.01 -26.51
N ILE A 434 5.43 3.43 -27.70
CA ILE A 434 4.67 3.88 -28.86
C ILE A 434 3.70 2.75 -29.23
N GLN A 435 2.42 3.11 -29.28
CA GLN A 435 1.37 2.22 -29.76
C GLN A 435 0.68 2.86 -30.97
N MET A 436 0.48 2.09 -32.02
CA MET A 436 -0.28 2.55 -33.21
C MET A 436 -1.33 1.51 -33.58
N GLY A 437 -2.41 1.98 -34.14
CA GLY A 437 -3.46 1.09 -34.64
C GLY A 437 -4.41 1.75 -35.59
N LEU A 438 -5.17 0.89 -36.27
CA LEU A 438 -6.18 1.26 -37.27
C LEU A 438 -7.51 0.62 -36.83
N LYS A 439 -8.55 1.44 -36.70
CA LYS A 439 -9.91 1.00 -36.37
C LYS A 439 -10.81 1.32 -37.54
N TYR A 440 -11.58 0.33 -37.97
CA TYR A 440 -12.61 0.52 -39.01
C TYR A 440 -13.96 0.79 -38.33
N ARG A 441 -14.66 1.83 -38.80
CA ARG A 441 -16.02 2.19 -38.38
C ARG A 441 -16.94 2.05 -39.58
N PHE A 442 -18.01 1.33 -39.42
CA PHE A 442 -19.03 1.08 -40.41
C PHE A 442 -20.41 1.52 -39.91
#